data_ae3a8f93e9dc4516b76b22ae5c57ad87
#
_entry.id   ae3a8f93e9dc4516b76b22ae5c57ad87
#
_cell.length_a   1.000
_cell.length_b   1.000
_cell.length_c   1.000
_cell.angle_alpha   90.00
_cell.angle_beta   90.00
_cell.angle_gamma   90.00
#
_symmetry.space_group_name_H-M   'P 1'
#
loop_
_entity.id
_entity.type
_entity.pdbx_description
1 polymer ?
#
loop_
_entity_poly.entity_id
_entity_poly.type
_entity_poly.pdbx_seq_one_letter_code
_entity_poly.pdbx_strand_id
1 'polypeptide(L)'
;SPAEEAGLRGEAAELTEYQERLKADFTEKRGYWHSFWNEILELSPEFFEAYTEFSSVPWVSGPLEPKVKEFIYIAFDTAATHLYTSGLRLHLVNAVRYGATPAELVEVMAIAATLGMHGVLEAAPILLEESTRTES
;
A
#
# COMPACT_ATOMS: atom_id res chain seq x y z
N SER A 1 -23.66 -23.18 6.09
CA SER A 1 -24.63 -22.40 6.90
C SER A 1 -24.35 -20.91 6.80
N PRO A 2 -25.34 -20.06 7.13
CA PRO A 2 -25.09 -18.60 7.13
C PRO A 2 -23.92 -18.18 8.03
N ALA A 3 -23.68 -18.88 9.11
CA ALA A 3 -22.56 -18.61 10.01
C ALA A 3 -21.22 -18.99 9.37
N GLU A 4 -21.19 -20.10 8.62
CA GLU A 4 -19.99 -20.50 7.87
C GLU A 4 -19.72 -19.56 6.70
N GLU A 5 -20.77 -19.15 6.00
CA GLU A 5 -20.64 -18.17 4.92
C GLU A 5 -20.20 -16.80 5.44
N ALA A 6 -20.70 -16.38 6.60
CA ALA A 6 -20.29 -15.15 7.26
C ALA A 6 -18.83 -15.24 7.73
N GLY A 7 -18.42 -16.40 8.27
CA GLY A 7 -17.04 -16.68 8.64
C GLY A 7 -16.10 -16.62 7.45
N LEU A 8 -16.51 -17.20 6.31
CA LEU A 8 -15.76 -17.15 5.05
C LEU A 8 -15.62 -15.72 4.50
N ARG A 9 -16.53 -14.83 4.85
CA ARG A 9 -16.48 -13.42 4.44
C ARG A 9 -15.87 -12.49 5.50
N GLY A 10 -15.45 -13.03 6.64
CA GLY A 10 -14.89 -12.26 7.75
C GLY A 10 -15.89 -11.32 8.42
N GLU A 11 -17.20 -11.53 8.18
CA GLU A 11 -18.26 -10.61 8.63
C GLU A 11 -18.78 -10.91 10.04
N ALA A 12 -18.62 -12.12 10.55
CA ALA A 12 -19.26 -12.56 11.79
C ALA A 12 -18.36 -13.36 12.73
N ALA A 13 -17.12 -13.61 12.38
CA ALA A 13 -16.22 -14.34 13.26
C ALA A 13 -15.75 -13.43 14.40
N GLU A 14 -16.02 -13.85 15.64
CA GLU A 14 -15.41 -13.21 16.80
C GLU A 14 -13.91 -13.47 16.78
N LEU A 15 -13.13 -12.40 16.99
CA LEU A 15 -11.68 -12.52 17.09
C LEU A 15 -11.30 -13.22 18.39
N THR A 16 -10.28 -14.07 18.33
CA THR A 16 -9.66 -14.63 19.53
C THR A 16 -8.94 -13.55 20.31
N GLU A 17 -8.57 -13.82 21.55
CA GLU A 17 -7.73 -12.89 22.35
C GLU A 17 -6.43 -12.56 21.62
N TYR A 18 -5.82 -13.54 20.99
CA TYR A 18 -4.58 -13.35 20.21
C TYR A 18 -4.81 -12.40 19.04
N GLN A 19 -5.88 -12.63 18.28
CA GLN A 19 -6.23 -11.76 17.13
C GLN A 19 -6.57 -10.34 17.57
N GLU A 20 -7.32 -10.18 18.66
CA GLU A 20 -7.62 -8.86 19.21
C GLU A 20 -6.34 -8.11 19.62
N ARG A 21 -5.41 -8.81 20.21
CA ARG A 21 -4.11 -8.26 20.61
C ARG A 21 -3.30 -7.80 19.41
N LEU A 22 -3.29 -8.60 18.34
CA LEU A 22 -2.60 -8.25 17.09
C LEU A 22 -3.21 -7.03 16.43
N LYS A 23 -4.54 -6.96 16.43
CA LYS A 23 -5.27 -5.81 15.88
C LYS A 23 -4.93 -4.53 16.67
N ALA A 24 -4.95 -4.61 17.99
CA ALA A 24 -4.61 -3.49 18.86
C ALA A 24 -3.16 -3.03 18.66
N ASP A 25 -2.22 -3.97 18.56
CA ASP A 25 -0.80 -3.68 18.32
C ASP A 25 -0.57 -2.96 17.00
N PHE A 26 -1.19 -3.46 15.91
CA PHE A 26 -1.12 -2.80 14.61
C PHE A 26 -1.68 -1.38 14.68
N THR A 27 -2.86 -1.22 15.30
CA THR A 27 -3.53 0.07 15.40
C THR A 27 -2.68 1.08 16.18
N GLU A 28 -2.05 0.64 17.26
CA GLU A 28 -1.15 1.49 18.04
C GLU A 28 0.06 1.94 17.21
N LYS A 29 0.70 1.00 16.52
CA LYS A 29 1.92 1.29 15.73
C LYS A 29 1.65 2.10 14.48
N ARG A 30 0.51 1.86 13.81
CA ARG A 30 0.22 2.43 12.49
C ARG A 30 -0.76 3.58 12.51
N GLY A 31 -1.52 3.76 13.59
CA GLY A 31 -2.46 4.86 13.76
C GLY A 31 -3.82 4.67 13.08
N TYR A 32 -4.10 3.49 12.58
CA TYR A 32 -5.38 3.19 11.93
C TYR A 32 -5.66 1.69 11.96
N TRP A 33 -6.89 1.32 11.65
CA TRP A 33 -7.30 -0.04 11.27
C TRP A 33 -8.19 0.05 10.04
N HIS A 34 -8.01 -0.86 9.09
CA HIS A 34 -8.87 -0.95 7.92
C HIS A 34 -9.37 -2.39 7.74
N SER A 35 -10.61 -2.51 7.28
CA SER A 35 -11.26 -3.82 7.12
C SER A 35 -10.53 -4.77 6.16
N PHE A 36 -9.72 -4.26 5.24
CA PHE A 36 -8.99 -5.15 4.33
C PHE A 36 -7.94 -6.03 5.04
N TRP A 37 -7.61 -5.74 6.31
CA TRP A 37 -6.74 -6.60 7.13
C TRP A 37 -7.49 -7.76 7.78
N ASN A 38 -8.84 -7.70 7.82
CA ASN A 38 -9.65 -8.67 8.58
C ASN A 38 -9.43 -10.10 8.12
N GLU A 39 -9.41 -10.33 6.83
CA GLU A 39 -9.30 -11.67 6.26
C GLU A 39 -7.95 -12.32 6.59
N ILE A 40 -6.85 -11.59 6.44
CA ILE A 40 -5.52 -12.15 6.72
C ILE A 40 -5.31 -12.33 8.23
N LEU A 41 -5.87 -11.44 9.05
CA LEU A 41 -5.84 -11.60 10.51
C LEU A 41 -6.56 -12.89 10.94
N GLU A 42 -7.67 -13.21 10.28
CA GLU A 42 -8.43 -14.43 10.54
C GLU A 42 -7.73 -15.68 10.01
N LEU A 43 -7.26 -15.62 8.74
CA LEU A 43 -6.69 -16.78 8.05
C LEU A 43 -5.30 -17.14 8.55
N SER A 44 -4.48 -16.17 8.88
CA SER A 44 -3.11 -16.41 9.34
C SER A 44 -2.65 -15.28 10.27
N PRO A 45 -3.06 -15.33 11.54
CA PRO A 45 -2.65 -14.31 12.51
C PRO A 45 -1.13 -14.24 12.65
N GLU A 46 -0.43 -15.35 12.55
CA GLU A 46 1.05 -15.40 12.62
C GLU A 46 1.69 -14.63 11.47
N PHE A 47 1.15 -14.78 10.26
CA PHE A 47 1.63 -14.03 9.10
C PHE A 47 1.37 -12.53 9.28
N PHE A 48 0.17 -12.18 9.76
CA PHE A 48 -0.18 -10.79 10.03
C PHE A 48 0.72 -10.17 11.10
N GLU A 49 1.04 -10.91 12.16
CA GLU A 49 1.98 -10.46 13.20
C GLU A 49 3.36 -10.16 12.62
N ALA A 50 3.90 -11.09 11.82
CA ALA A 50 5.20 -10.92 11.18
C ALA A 50 5.19 -9.70 10.24
N TYR A 51 4.13 -9.53 9.47
CA TYR A 51 3.95 -8.36 8.60
C TYR A 51 3.90 -7.06 9.40
N THR A 52 3.15 -7.04 10.52
CA THR A 52 3.07 -5.87 11.39
C THR A 52 4.44 -5.46 11.91
N GLU A 53 5.22 -6.43 12.37
CA GLU A 53 6.58 -6.17 12.87
C GLU A 53 7.47 -5.59 11.78
N PHE A 54 7.50 -6.23 10.63
CA PHE A 54 8.30 -5.78 9.49
C PHE A 54 7.87 -4.40 8.99
N SER A 55 6.59 -4.22 8.71
CA SER A 55 6.07 -3.00 8.07
C SER A 55 6.02 -1.80 9.02
N SER A 56 6.02 -2.03 10.33
CA SER A 56 5.92 -0.96 11.31
C SER A 56 7.28 -0.39 11.72
N VAL A 57 8.38 -1.00 11.31
CA VAL A 57 9.73 -0.50 11.64
C VAL A 57 9.88 0.99 11.31
N PRO A 58 9.52 1.46 10.09
CA PRO A 58 9.60 2.90 9.79
C PRO A 58 8.67 3.76 10.66
N TRP A 59 7.54 3.21 11.10
CA TRP A 59 6.56 3.96 11.90
C TRP A 59 6.98 4.08 13.36
N VAL A 60 7.69 3.09 13.88
CA VAL A 60 8.15 3.07 15.28
C VAL A 60 9.46 3.85 15.46
N SER A 61 10.39 3.74 14.53
CA SER A 61 11.73 4.28 14.68
C SER A 61 12.28 5.06 13.49
N GLY A 62 11.50 5.20 12.42
CA GLY A 62 11.95 5.92 11.23
C GLY A 62 11.94 7.44 11.42
N PRO A 63 12.89 8.17 10.79
CA PRO A 63 12.99 9.62 10.93
C PRO A 63 12.03 10.44 10.06
N LEU A 64 11.34 9.81 9.09
CA LEU A 64 10.42 10.53 8.22
C LEU A 64 9.13 10.88 8.94
N GLU A 65 8.58 12.04 8.65
CA GLU A 65 7.28 12.46 9.18
C GLU A 65 6.15 11.56 8.63
N PRO A 66 5.05 11.37 9.40
CA PRO A 66 3.92 10.54 8.94
C PRO A 66 3.37 10.95 7.57
N LYS A 67 3.25 12.25 7.30
CA LYS A 67 2.78 12.75 6.00
C LYS A 67 3.67 12.24 4.85
N VAL A 68 4.98 12.27 5.04
CA VAL A 68 5.95 11.80 4.04
C VAL A 68 5.83 10.29 3.82
N LYS A 69 5.65 9.52 4.89
CA LYS A 69 5.42 8.07 4.78
C LYS A 69 4.18 7.77 3.95
N GLU A 70 3.08 8.50 4.16
CA GLU A 70 1.87 8.34 3.37
C GLU A 70 2.09 8.71 1.90
N PHE A 71 2.91 9.72 1.61
CA PHE A 71 3.28 10.07 0.24
C PHE A 71 3.96 8.89 -0.47
N ILE A 72 4.82 8.18 0.23
CA ILE A 72 5.52 7.00 -0.32
C ILE A 72 4.52 5.89 -0.65
N TYR A 73 3.58 5.59 0.26
CA TYR A 73 2.52 4.60 0.00
C TYR A 73 1.66 4.99 -1.21
N ILE A 74 1.27 6.26 -1.29
CA ILE A 74 0.48 6.77 -2.42
C ILE A 74 1.26 6.61 -3.73
N ALA A 75 2.55 6.92 -3.71
CA ALA A 75 3.40 6.81 -4.89
C ALA A 75 3.41 5.39 -5.45
N PHE A 76 3.67 4.37 -4.62
CA PHE A 76 3.70 3.02 -5.15
C PHE A 76 2.31 2.42 -5.38
N ASP A 77 1.29 2.82 -4.62
CA ASP A 77 -0.08 2.33 -4.84
C ASP A 77 -0.70 2.90 -6.11
N THR A 78 -0.24 4.07 -6.56
CA THR A 78 -0.68 4.72 -7.79
C THR A 78 0.15 4.31 -9.01
N ALA A 79 1.29 3.65 -8.82
CA ALA A 79 2.19 3.29 -9.91
C ALA A 79 1.53 2.29 -10.86
N ALA A 80 1.82 2.46 -12.18
CA ALA A 80 1.22 1.65 -13.24
C ALA A 80 1.50 0.15 -13.10
N THR A 81 2.58 -0.22 -12.43
CA THR A 81 2.99 -1.61 -12.23
C THR A 81 2.40 -2.25 -10.98
N HIS A 82 1.75 -1.48 -10.13
CA HIS A 82 1.23 -1.97 -8.85
C HIS A 82 -0.28 -1.70 -8.70
N LEU A 83 -0.70 -0.45 -8.73
CA LEU A 83 -2.08 0.04 -8.62
C LEU A 83 -2.93 -0.71 -7.59
N TYR A 84 -2.82 -0.33 -6.33
CA TYR A 84 -3.59 -0.92 -5.25
C TYR A 84 -4.67 0.06 -4.76
N THR A 85 -5.87 -0.02 -5.34
CA THR A 85 -6.95 0.96 -5.14
C THR A 85 -7.39 1.10 -3.68
N SER A 86 -7.56 -0.01 -2.96
CA SER A 86 -7.97 0.03 -1.54
C SER A 86 -6.94 0.72 -0.67
N GLY A 87 -5.66 0.37 -0.86
CA GLY A 87 -4.56 1.03 -0.15
C GLY A 87 -4.42 2.49 -0.53
N LEU A 88 -4.55 2.80 -1.82
CA LEU A 88 -4.47 4.17 -2.32
C LEU A 88 -5.52 5.06 -1.65
N ARG A 89 -6.78 4.61 -1.57
CA ARG A 89 -7.85 5.35 -0.91
C ARG A 89 -7.51 5.61 0.57
N LEU A 90 -7.07 4.58 1.28
CA LEU A 90 -6.68 4.67 2.69
C LEU A 90 -5.57 5.70 2.88
N HIS A 91 -4.51 5.60 2.09
CA HIS A 91 -3.33 6.45 2.24
C HIS A 91 -3.61 7.90 1.86
N LEU A 92 -4.51 8.15 0.89
CA LEU A 92 -4.98 9.50 0.59
C LEU A 92 -5.72 10.10 1.78
N VAL A 93 -6.62 9.34 2.43
CA VAL A 93 -7.32 9.79 3.63
C VAL A 93 -6.33 10.09 4.76
N ASN A 94 -5.39 9.19 4.99
CA ASN A 94 -4.37 9.38 6.04
C ASN A 94 -3.49 10.60 5.77
N ALA A 95 -3.05 10.79 4.52
CA ALA A 95 -2.23 11.94 4.13
C ALA A 95 -2.95 13.26 4.41
N VAL A 96 -4.23 13.35 4.08
CA VAL A 96 -5.05 14.55 4.38
C VAL A 96 -5.13 14.78 5.89
N ARG A 97 -5.32 13.72 6.67
CA ARG A 97 -5.31 13.81 8.14
C ARG A 97 -3.99 14.33 8.69
N TYR A 98 -2.88 14.00 8.04
CA TYR A 98 -1.55 14.49 8.41
C TYR A 98 -1.22 15.85 7.80
N GLY A 99 -2.20 16.50 7.20
CA GLY A 99 -2.07 17.87 6.71
C GLY A 99 -1.66 18.02 5.26
N ALA A 100 -1.72 16.94 4.46
CA ALA A 100 -1.43 17.03 3.03
C ALA A 100 -2.50 17.85 2.31
N THR A 101 -2.06 18.70 1.40
CA THR A 101 -2.94 19.46 0.54
C THR A 101 -3.23 18.70 -0.76
N PRO A 102 -4.36 18.98 -1.45
CA PRO A 102 -4.60 18.39 -2.76
C PRO A 102 -3.46 18.67 -3.76
N ALA A 103 -2.85 19.84 -3.72
CA ALA A 103 -1.72 20.17 -4.59
C ALA A 103 -0.51 19.28 -4.32
N GLU A 104 -0.18 19.02 -3.06
CA GLU A 104 0.89 18.09 -2.69
C GLU A 104 0.60 16.68 -3.19
N LEU A 105 -0.65 16.23 -3.06
CA LEU A 105 -1.04 14.88 -3.48
C LEU A 105 -1.02 14.71 -5.00
N VAL A 106 -1.44 15.74 -5.74
CA VAL A 106 -1.33 15.76 -7.22
C VAL A 106 0.13 15.70 -7.64
N GLU A 107 1.02 16.42 -6.95
CA GLU A 107 2.45 16.38 -7.22
C GLU A 107 3.04 14.98 -6.99
N VAL A 108 2.66 14.31 -5.89
CA VAL A 108 3.07 12.92 -5.63
C VAL A 108 2.65 12.00 -6.77
N MET A 109 1.39 12.11 -7.20
CA MET A 109 0.87 11.29 -8.31
C MET A 109 1.57 11.62 -9.63
N ALA A 110 1.86 12.87 -9.89
CA ALA A 110 2.56 13.31 -11.09
C ALA A 110 3.99 12.72 -11.15
N ILE A 111 4.69 12.74 -10.02
CA ILE A 111 6.03 12.12 -9.92
C ILE A 111 5.93 10.61 -10.11
N ALA A 112 4.97 9.95 -9.46
CA ALA A 112 4.75 8.51 -9.62
C ALA A 112 4.45 8.12 -11.07
N ALA A 113 3.72 8.96 -11.78
CA ALA A 113 3.40 8.74 -13.20
C ALA A 113 4.65 8.66 -14.09
N THR A 114 5.75 9.26 -13.67
CA THR A 114 7.00 9.22 -14.45
C THR A 114 7.63 7.84 -14.52
N LEU A 115 7.18 6.89 -13.68
CA LEU A 115 7.62 5.51 -13.73
C LEU A 115 7.45 4.91 -15.13
N GLY A 116 6.36 5.29 -15.83
CA GLY A 116 6.11 4.83 -17.20
C GLY A 116 7.19 5.24 -18.20
N MET A 117 7.91 6.30 -17.92
CA MET A 117 9.00 6.76 -18.78
C MET A 117 10.18 5.78 -18.83
N HIS A 118 10.34 4.95 -17.82
CA HIS A 118 11.39 3.92 -17.81
C HIS A 118 11.23 2.95 -18.98
N GLY A 119 9.98 2.60 -19.34
CA GLY A 119 9.70 1.77 -20.51
C GLY A 119 10.14 2.45 -21.81
N VAL A 120 9.92 3.74 -21.93
CA VAL A 120 10.36 4.53 -23.09
C VAL A 120 11.88 4.56 -23.18
N LEU A 121 12.57 4.76 -22.03
CA LEU A 121 14.03 4.79 -21.97
C LEU A 121 14.64 3.43 -22.33
N GLU A 122 13.97 2.34 -22.04
CA GLU A 122 14.41 1.00 -22.45
C GLU A 122 14.13 0.74 -23.93
N ALA A 123 12.97 1.15 -24.42
CA ALA A 123 12.55 0.86 -25.79
C ALA A 123 13.21 1.74 -26.85
N ALA A 124 13.46 3.01 -26.57
CA ALA A 124 13.99 3.96 -27.55
C ALA A 124 15.35 3.54 -28.15
N PRO A 125 16.35 3.10 -27.36
CA PRO A 125 17.61 2.60 -27.92
C PRO A 125 17.42 1.39 -28.82
N ILE A 126 16.52 0.48 -28.46
CA ILE A 126 16.23 -0.72 -29.25
C ILE A 126 15.61 -0.31 -30.57
N LEU A 127 14.67 0.64 -30.56
CA LEU A 127 14.05 1.16 -31.78
C LEU A 127 15.08 1.79 -32.73
N LEU A 128 15.99 2.60 -32.20
CA LEU A 128 17.04 3.22 -32.99
C LEU A 128 17.97 2.16 -33.61
N GLU A 129 18.36 1.17 -32.85
CA GLU A 129 19.20 0.06 -33.32
C GLU A 129 18.50 -0.69 -34.47
N GLU A 130 17.25 -1.08 -34.30
CA GLU A 130 16.49 -1.80 -35.32
C GLU A 130 16.24 -0.94 -36.57
N SER A 131 15.98 0.33 -36.42
CA SER A 131 15.81 1.28 -37.55
C SER A 131 17.10 1.40 -38.37
N THR A 132 18.25 1.46 -37.71
CA THR A 132 19.56 1.54 -38.37
C THR A 132 19.88 0.25 -39.11
N ARG A 133 19.52 -0.91 -38.57
CA ARG A 133 19.71 -2.20 -39.21
C ARG A 133 18.89 -2.36 -40.48
N THR A 134 17.66 -1.84 -40.51
CA THR A 134 16.80 -1.91 -41.71
C THR A 134 17.26 -1.00 -42.83
N GLU A 135 18.00 0.06 -42.54
CA GLU A 135 18.55 0.99 -43.53
C GLU A 135 19.87 0.50 -44.15
N SER A 136 20.54 -0.42 -43.49
CA SER A 136 21.77 -1.02 -44.00
C SER A 136 21.45 -2.30 -44.76
#